data_39206414e36fa8cf95c7137a7cfb6de1
#
_entry.id   39206414e36fa8cf95c7137a7cfb6de1
#
_cell.length_a   1.000
_cell.length_b   1.000
_cell.length_c   1.000
_cell.angle_alpha   90.00
_cell.angle_beta   90.00
_cell.angle_gamma   90.00
#
_symmetry.space_group_name_H-M   'P 1'
#
loop_
_entity.id
_entity.type
_entity.pdbx_description
1 polymer ?
#
loop_
_entity_poly.entity_id
_entity_poly.type
_entity_poly.pdbx_seq_one_letter_code
_entity_poly.pdbx_strand_id
1 'polypeptide(L)'
;MTRDNNKIIFFLLVCFLFVSPNQLQARDLKELNPPKPKKEAVEFEAHGVVRTDEYYWMRDDTRKNPEVINHLKSENKYLEEWFKADLDQRDELFEEITSRIPKKEDSVPIPFGTYEYFRRYEPDNEHAIYVRKKLKSKKEEVILDVNILAKKSKFYTLSNWSISPSEDLMALAEDTTGRRKYELKIKDIGADKFLSDSVKNTSGAMAWSLDGQYLFYVLREKETLLPYQVYRHKIGDKQSQDQLVYEEKDDTFYVTVGNSRSMKYIEIDISSTTSSETLLIDAKNPKSEPIKVFEREDDHLYSVEDDTNRLLILTNWRAKNFRLIETSLSKSSKKASWKELVPHRDDVLLQSFLTYPSNIVLLERERGLRQI
;
A
#
# COMPACT_ATOMS: atom_id res chain seq x y z
N MET A 1 66.41 -30.91 -8.26
CA MET A 1 65.61 -29.73 -8.72
C MET A 1 64.81 -29.26 -7.52
N THR A 2 65.45 -28.48 -6.69
CA THR A 2 64.84 -27.82 -5.53
C THR A 2 65.01 -26.31 -5.73
N ARG A 3 63.93 -25.64 -6.12
CA ARG A 3 63.92 -24.15 -6.19
C ARG A 3 62.50 -23.64 -6.05
N ASP A 4 62.34 -22.70 -5.12
CA ASP A 4 61.35 -21.62 -5.09
C ASP A 4 60.01 -21.80 -4.33
N ASN A 5 59.98 -22.61 -3.24
CA ASN A 5 58.84 -22.51 -2.30
C ASN A 5 58.98 -21.38 -1.25
N ASN A 6 60.16 -20.76 -1.11
CA ASN A 6 60.37 -19.73 -0.09
C ASN A 6 59.95 -18.29 -0.55
N LYS A 7 59.78 -18.04 -1.84
CA LYS A 7 59.37 -16.71 -2.31
C LYS A 7 57.86 -16.48 -2.27
N ILE A 8 57.07 -17.55 -2.38
CA ILE A 8 55.61 -17.46 -2.32
C ILE A 8 55.14 -17.22 -0.91
N ILE A 9 55.82 -17.83 0.09
CA ILE A 9 55.50 -17.62 1.53
C ILE A 9 55.87 -16.21 1.97
N PHE A 10 56.92 -15.62 1.45
CA PHE A 10 57.30 -14.24 1.79
C PHE A 10 56.38 -13.20 1.17
N PHE A 11 55.79 -13.46 0.00
CA PHE A 11 54.84 -12.55 -0.66
C PHE A 11 53.44 -12.61 0.01
N LEU A 12 53.03 -13.76 0.51
CA LEU A 12 51.80 -13.93 1.28
C LEU A 12 51.87 -13.31 2.70
N LEU A 13 53.07 -13.28 3.29
CA LEU A 13 53.27 -12.66 4.63
C LEU A 13 53.33 -11.12 4.55
N VAL A 14 53.80 -10.56 3.43
CA VAL A 14 53.86 -9.10 3.23
C VAL A 14 52.49 -8.51 2.85
N CYS A 15 51.62 -9.28 2.18
CA CYS A 15 50.25 -8.85 1.91
C CYS A 15 49.36 -8.82 3.17
N PHE A 16 49.68 -9.57 4.22
CA PHE A 16 48.97 -9.52 5.49
C PHE A 16 49.35 -8.36 6.41
N LEU A 17 50.48 -7.66 6.12
CA LEU A 17 50.96 -6.54 6.94
C LEU A 17 50.44 -5.16 6.47
N PHE A 18 49.66 -5.08 5.38
CA PHE A 18 49.06 -3.85 4.87
C PHE A 18 47.52 -3.80 4.99
N VAL A 19 46.89 -4.79 5.60
CA VAL A 19 45.58 -4.59 6.15
C VAL A 19 45.77 -3.84 7.46
N SER A 20 45.83 -2.52 7.39
CA SER A 20 45.64 -1.68 8.58
C SER A 20 44.39 -2.21 9.26
N PRO A 21 44.47 -2.68 10.51
CA PRO A 21 43.28 -2.84 11.28
C PRO A 21 42.72 -1.41 11.36
N ASN A 22 41.68 -1.10 10.59
CA ASN A 22 40.76 -0.07 11.00
C ASN A 22 40.42 -0.48 12.42
N GLN A 23 41.04 0.17 13.38
CA GLN A 23 40.67 0.04 14.76
C GLN A 23 39.20 0.43 14.78
N LEU A 24 38.35 -0.58 14.84
CA LEU A 24 37.03 -0.41 15.43
C LEU A 24 37.32 0.14 16.82
N GLN A 25 37.45 1.45 16.92
CA GLN A 25 37.47 2.09 18.22
C GLN A 25 36.13 1.77 18.84
N ALA A 26 36.18 0.80 19.75
CA ALA A 26 35.03 0.50 20.58
C ALA A 26 34.62 1.83 21.21
N ARG A 27 33.45 2.28 20.85
CA ARG A 27 32.87 3.54 21.36
C ARG A 27 32.94 3.49 22.88
N ASP A 28 33.50 4.47 23.54
CA ASP A 28 33.41 4.57 24.98
C ASP A 28 31.98 5.02 25.37
N LEU A 29 31.10 4.04 25.48
CA LEU A 29 29.68 4.22 25.79
C LEU A 29 29.42 4.50 27.27
N LYS A 30 30.48 4.67 28.08
CA LYS A 30 30.37 4.74 29.53
C LYS A 30 29.65 5.98 30.06
N GLU A 31 29.43 7.01 29.24
CA GLU A 31 28.81 8.26 29.69
C GLU A 31 27.37 8.51 29.20
N LEU A 32 26.90 7.76 28.22
CA LEU A 32 25.53 7.93 27.71
C LEU A 32 24.55 6.98 28.40
N ASN A 33 23.77 7.53 29.32
CA ASN A 33 22.70 6.79 29.98
C ASN A 33 21.39 6.99 29.25
N PRO A 34 20.72 5.89 28.82
CA PRO A 34 19.40 6.00 28.21
C PRO A 34 18.38 6.55 29.21
N PRO A 35 17.40 7.31 28.76
CA PRO A 35 16.29 7.75 29.60
C PRO A 35 15.60 6.56 30.25
N LYS A 36 15.27 6.72 31.53
CA LYS A 36 14.55 5.68 32.28
C LYS A 36 13.09 6.11 32.44
N PRO A 37 12.13 5.43 31.81
CA PRO A 37 10.75 5.72 32.05
C PRO A 37 10.36 5.38 33.49
N LYS A 38 9.43 6.17 34.07
CA LYS A 38 8.85 5.78 35.35
C LYS A 38 8.09 4.46 35.23
N LYS A 39 8.01 3.74 36.32
CA LYS A 39 7.20 2.54 36.42
C LYS A 39 5.92 2.84 37.22
N GLU A 40 4.79 2.56 36.64
CA GLU A 40 3.47 2.75 37.24
C GLU A 40 2.59 1.56 36.85
N ALA A 41 2.42 0.63 37.79
CA ALA A 41 1.77 -0.64 37.51
C ALA A 41 0.26 -0.45 37.26
N VAL A 42 -0.21 -0.96 36.13
CA VAL A 42 -1.63 -1.10 35.79
C VAL A 42 -1.91 -2.59 35.54
N GLU A 43 -2.94 -3.12 36.18
CA GLU A 43 -3.33 -4.53 36.05
C GLU A 43 -4.47 -4.68 35.03
N PHE A 44 -4.35 -5.71 34.20
CA PHE A 44 -5.36 -6.13 33.24
C PHE A 44 -5.69 -7.59 33.49
N GLU A 45 -6.97 -7.90 33.61
CA GLU A 45 -7.44 -9.27 33.66
C GLU A 45 -8.04 -9.69 32.32
N ALA A 46 -7.55 -10.78 31.75
CA ALA A 46 -8.11 -11.39 30.55
C ALA A 46 -7.95 -12.91 30.61
N HIS A 47 -8.98 -13.65 30.25
CA HIS A 47 -8.98 -15.11 30.20
C HIS A 47 -8.56 -15.78 31.53
N GLY A 48 -8.89 -15.16 32.67
CA GLY A 48 -8.52 -15.65 34.01
C GLY A 48 -7.03 -15.46 34.37
N VAL A 49 -6.30 -14.64 33.59
CA VAL A 49 -4.89 -14.29 33.86
C VAL A 49 -4.78 -12.80 34.12
N VAL A 50 -4.12 -12.43 35.21
CA VAL A 50 -3.78 -11.03 35.51
C VAL A 50 -2.42 -10.72 34.92
N ARG A 51 -2.36 -9.68 34.08
CA ARG A 51 -1.13 -9.14 33.51
C ARG A 51 -0.90 -7.72 34.06
N THR A 52 0.30 -7.46 34.55
CA THR A 52 0.73 -6.13 34.98
C THR A 52 1.54 -5.46 33.88
N ASP A 53 1.18 -4.22 33.55
CA ASP A 53 1.92 -3.36 32.62
C ASP A 53 2.45 -2.14 33.41
N GLU A 54 3.77 -2.06 33.60
CA GLU A 54 4.41 -0.96 34.33
C GLU A 54 4.52 0.31 33.50
N TYR A 55 4.24 0.26 32.18
CA TYR A 55 4.44 1.34 31.24
C TYR A 55 3.18 1.76 30.51
N TYR A 56 2.00 1.33 30.95
CA TYR A 56 0.72 1.67 30.32
C TYR A 56 0.45 3.18 30.25
N TRP A 57 1.03 3.97 31.18
CA TRP A 57 0.97 5.42 31.17
C TRP A 57 1.52 6.07 29.89
N MET A 58 2.38 5.37 29.13
CA MET A 58 2.89 5.83 27.84
C MET A 58 1.83 5.79 26.74
N ARG A 59 0.71 5.10 26.94
CA ARG A 59 -0.42 5.13 26.04
C ARG A 59 -1.17 6.44 26.21
N ASP A 60 -0.98 7.34 25.26
CA ASP A 60 -1.70 8.61 25.18
C ASP A 60 -2.39 8.72 23.83
N ASP A 61 -3.66 8.29 23.76
CA ASP A 61 -4.47 8.32 22.54
C ASP A 61 -4.75 9.76 22.09
N THR A 62 -4.69 10.74 23.00
CA THR A 62 -4.83 12.16 22.70
C THR A 62 -3.55 12.79 22.13
N ARG A 63 -2.37 12.18 22.37
CA ARG A 63 -1.03 12.66 22.00
C ARG A 63 -0.73 14.07 22.54
N LYS A 64 -1.22 14.39 23.70
CA LYS A 64 -1.08 15.70 24.35
C LYS A 64 -0.50 15.62 25.76
N ASN A 65 -0.37 14.42 26.33
CA ASN A 65 0.19 14.26 27.68
C ASN A 65 1.64 14.76 27.70
N PRO A 66 1.94 15.82 28.47
CA PRO A 66 3.27 16.41 28.52
C PRO A 66 4.34 15.44 29.02
N GLU A 67 3.98 14.51 29.92
CA GLU A 67 4.90 13.53 30.47
C GLU A 67 5.38 12.55 29.41
N VAL A 68 4.44 11.99 28.62
CA VAL A 68 4.76 11.14 27.47
C VAL A 68 5.60 11.88 26.44
N ILE A 69 5.18 13.12 26.08
CA ILE A 69 5.91 13.94 25.10
C ILE A 69 7.34 14.24 25.58
N ASN A 70 7.53 14.57 26.86
CA ASN A 70 8.85 14.85 27.42
C ASN A 70 9.74 13.61 27.43
N HIS A 71 9.17 12.43 27.75
CA HIS A 71 9.92 11.19 27.67
C HIS A 71 10.38 10.91 26.24
N LEU A 72 9.49 11.02 25.24
CA LEU A 72 9.84 10.84 23.83
C LEU A 72 10.92 11.83 23.36
N LYS A 73 10.87 13.10 23.82
CA LYS A 73 11.92 14.08 23.52
C LYS A 73 13.27 13.71 24.15
N SER A 74 13.26 13.12 25.34
CA SER A 74 14.50 12.67 26.00
C SER A 74 15.11 11.46 25.26
N GLU A 75 14.29 10.55 24.76
CA GLU A 75 14.74 9.43 23.91
C GLU A 75 15.37 9.93 22.61
N ASN A 76 14.71 10.87 21.92
CA ASN A 76 15.26 11.45 20.70
C ASN A 76 16.60 12.15 20.97
N LYS A 77 16.72 12.93 22.08
CA LYS A 77 17.97 13.56 22.47
C LYS A 77 19.08 12.53 22.74
N TYR A 78 18.73 11.43 23.44
CA TYR A 78 19.68 10.34 23.66
C TYR A 78 20.16 9.73 22.34
N LEU A 79 19.25 9.49 21.39
CA LEU A 79 19.59 8.99 20.07
C LEU A 79 20.52 9.95 19.29
N GLU A 80 20.24 11.25 19.32
CA GLU A 80 21.09 12.27 18.68
C GLU A 80 22.51 12.28 19.28
N GLU A 81 22.60 12.22 20.59
CA GLU A 81 23.89 12.15 21.30
C GLU A 81 24.63 10.85 21.01
N TRP A 82 23.89 9.72 20.91
CA TRP A 82 24.45 8.42 20.57
C TRP A 82 25.13 8.42 19.19
N PHE A 83 24.49 8.99 18.18
CA PHE A 83 25.01 9.03 16.83
C PHE A 83 25.96 10.22 16.55
N LYS A 84 26.16 11.11 17.50
CA LYS A 84 26.97 12.32 17.28
C LYS A 84 28.39 12.05 16.78
N ALA A 85 29.02 10.98 17.24
CA ALA A 85 30.37 10.61 16.81
C ALA A 85 30.42 9.96 15.42
N ASP A 86 29.27 9.51 14.89
CA ASP A 86 29.17 8.77 13.62
C ASP A 86 28.51 9.62 12.52
N LEU A 87 28.34 10.93 12.73
CA LEU A 87 27.65 11.79 11.77
C LEU A 87 28.32 11.80 10.41
N ASP A 88 29.65 11.92 10.38
CA ASP A 88 30.41 11.95 9.11
C ASP A 88 30.26 10.62 8.35
N GLN A 89 30.38 9.49 9.06
CA GLN A 89 30.21 8.17 8.45
C GLN A 89 28.75 7.94 7.98
N ARG A 90 27.78 8.42 8.74
CA ARG A 90 26.37 8.36 8.34
C ARG A 90 26.11 9.18 7.08
N ASP A 91 26.68 10.37 7.01
CA ASP A 91 26.50 11.29 5.88
C ASP A 91 27.22 10.75 4.63
N GLU A 92 28.41 10.17 4.79
CA GLU A 92 29.12 9.45 3.70
C GLU A 92 28.30 8.27 3.18
N LEU A 93 27.75 7.45 4.08
CA LEU A 93 26.89 6.31 3.70
C LEU A 93 25.59 6.78 3.02
N PHE A 94 24.99 7.87 3.53
CA PHE A 94 23.81 8.48 2.92
C PHE A 94 24.10 8.95 1.49
N GLU A 95 25.22 9.63 1.28
CA GLU A 95 25.63 10.07 -0.05
C GLU A 95 25.95 8.91 -0.98
N GLU A 96 26.62 7.87 -0.47
CA GLU A 96 26.88 6.66 -1.26
C GLU A 96 25.58 6.00 -1.73
N ILE A 97 24.61 5.81 -0.84
CA ILE A 97 23.32 5.20 -1.16
C ILE A 97 22.55 6.07 -2.16
N THR A 98 22.42 7.37 -1.88
CA THR A 98 21.63 8.29 -2.72
C THR A 98 22.24 8.52 -4.09
N SER A 99 23.58 8.47 -4.21
CA SER A 99 24.28 8.59 -5.49
C SER A 99 23.94 7.45 -6.49
N ARG A 100 23.47 6.30 -5.97
CA ARG A 100 23.05 5.15 -6.78
C ARG A 100 21.61 5.25 -7.30
N ILE A 101 20.83 6.20 -6.78
CA ILE A 101 19.43 6.42 -7.16
C ILE A 101 19.39 7.37 -8.37
N PRO A 102 18.74 6.99 -9.48
CA PRO A 102 18.57 7.90 -10.61
C PRO A 102 17.84 9.17 -10.17
N LYS A 103 18.42 10.33 -10.45
CA LYS A 103 17.82 11.62 -10.09
C LYS A 103 16.60 11.98 -10.95
N LYS A 104 16.51 11.38 -12.12
CA LYS A 104 15.40 11.53 -13.04
C LYS A 104 14.93 10.15 -13.48
N GLU A 105 13.67 9.86 -13.22
CA GLU A 105 13.09 8.56 -13.55
C GLU A 105 11.63 8.70 -13.93
N ASP A 106 11.25 8.07 -15.03
CA ASP A 106 9.86 7.91 -15.44
C ASP A 106 9.42 6.46 -15.11
N SER A 107 8.25 6.30 -14.53
CA SER A 107 7.65 4.97 -14.41
C SER A 107 7.25 4.43 -15.79
N VAL A 108 7.10 3.11 -15.89
CA VAL A 108 6.52 2.51 -17.11
C VAL A 108 5.14 3.11 -17.36
N PRO A 109 4.87 3.63 -18.58
CA PRO A 109 3.54 4.12 -18.93
C PRO A 109 2.50 3.02 -18.95
N ILE A 110 1.35 3.28 -18.34
CA ILE A 110 0.22 2.35 -18.25
C ILE A 110 -0.92 2.88 -19.11
N PRO A 111 -1.37 2.13 -20.13
CA PRO A 111 -2.50 2.55 -20.97
C PRO A 111 -3.82 2.45 -20.18
N PHE A 112 -4.63 3.50 -20.28
CA PHE A 112 -6.00 3.53 -19.79
C PHE A 112 -6.82 4.42 -20.73
N GLY A 113 -7.90 3.89 -21.30
CA GLY A 113 -8.73 4.59 -22.28
C GLY A 113 -7.93 5.01 -23.52
N THR A 114 -7.90 6.30 -23.80
CA THR A 114 -7.21 6.90 -24.96
C THR A 114 -5.82 7.42 -24.65
N TYR A 115 -5.40 7.37 -23.39
CA TYR A 115 -4.11 7.84 -22.92
C TYR A 115 -3.27 6.71 -22.30
N GLU A 116 -1.99 6.97 -22.16
CA GLU A 116 -1.08 6.29 -21.23
C GLU A 116 -0.67 7.25 -20.13
N TYR A 117 -0.58 6.72 -18.90
CA TYR A 117 -0.31 7.49 -17.68
C TYR A 117 0.98 7.01 -17.06
N PHE A 118 1.79 7.96 -16.57
CA PHE A 118 3.05 7.64 -15.88
C PHE A 118 3.41 8.69 -14.85
N ARG A 119 4.32 8.34 -13.97
CA ARG A 119 4.89 9.24 -12.96
C ARG A 119 6.30 9.62 -13.39
N ARG A 120 6.64 10.87 -13.20
CA ARG A 120 7.98 11.42 -13.43
C ARG A 120 8.55 11.95 -12.14
N TYR A 121 9.81 11.63 -11.86
CA TYR A 121 10.61 12.27 -10.83
C TYR A 121 11.63 13.17 -11.49
N GLU A 122 11.67 14.43 -11.09
CA GLU A 122 12.67 15.39 -11.54
C GLU A 122 13.71 15.60 -10.42
N PRO A 123 14.95 15.97 -10.76
CA PRO A 123 15.96 16.29 -9.79
C PRO A 123 15.47 17.32 -8.77
N ASP A 124 15.85 17.12 -7.50
CA ASP A 124 15.51 18.00 -6.37
C ASP A 124 14.01 18.07 -6.00
N ASN A 125 13.17 17.22 -6.60
CA ASN A 125 11.79 17.06 -6.24
C ASN A 125 11.59 15.82 -5.36
N GLU A 126 10.90 16.01 -4.22
CA GLU A 126 10.56 14.92 -3.29
C GLU A 126 9.40 14.05 -3.83
N HIS A 127 8.48 14.67 -4.57
CA HIS A 127 7.25 14.04 -5.02
C HIS A 127 7.20 13.87 -6.53
N ALA A 128 6.40 12.89 -6.97
CA ALA A 128 6.17 12.63 -8.39
C ALA A 128 5.33 13.72 -9.06
N ILE A 129 5.58 13.90 -10.35
CA ILE A 129 4.72 14.59 -11.29
C ILE A 129 3.94 13.55 -12.08
N TYR A 130 2.63 13.65 -12.14
CA TYR A 130 1.76 12.75 -12.89
C TYR A 130 1.52 13.31 -14.28
N VAL A 131 1.80 12.48 -15.26
CA VAL A 131 1.78 12.86 -16.68
C VAL A 131 0.90 11.88 -17.44
N ARG A 132 0.16 12.39 -18.40
CA ARG A 132 -0.51 11.55 -19.40
C ARG A 132 -0.05 11.91 -20.81
N LYS A 133 -0.15 10.95 -21.70
CA LYS A 133 0.17 11.13 -23.12
C LYS A 133 -0.86 10.37 -23.94
N LYS A 134 -1.50 11.04 -24.89
CA LYS A 134 -2.48 10.40 -25.78
C LYS A 134 -1.80 9.28 -26.57
N LEU A 135 -2.44 8.11 -26.64
CA LEU A 135 -1.92 6.98 -27.43
C LEU A 135 -1.56 7.43 -28.83
N LYS A 136 -0.39 6.98 -29.33
CA LYS A 136 0.18 7.36 -30.62
C LYS A 136 0.57 8.85 -30.78
N SER A 137 0.57 9.63 -29.71
CA SER A 137 1.03 11.02 -29.69
C SER A 137 2.36 11.13 -28.97
N LYS A 138 3.17 12.16 -29.30
CA LYS A 138 4.38 12.51 -28.53
C LYS A 138 4.13 13.62 -27.54
N LYS A 139 2.94 14.24 -27.58
CA LYS A 139 2.61 15.36 -26.68
C LYS A 139 2.23 14.85 -25.31
N GLU A 140 2.97 15.26 -24.33
CA GLU A 140 2.72 15.00 -22.92
C GLU A 140 1.89 16.13 -22.30
N GLU A 141 1.12 15.79 -21.28
CA GLU A 141 0.31 16.70 -20.49
C GLU A 141 0.53 16.37 -19.00
N VAL A 142 1.00 17.35 -18.23
CA VAL A 142 1.06 17.23 -16.77
C VAL A 142 -0.34 17.36 -16.22
N ILE A 143 -0.82 16.32 -15.54
CA ILE A 143 -2.15 16.29 -14.94
C ILE A 143 -2.14 16.62 -13.45
N LEU A 144 -1.00 16.39 -12.77
CA LEU A 144 -0.82 16.74 -11.37
C LEU A 144 0.67 16.88 -11.04
N ASP A 145 1.07 18.00 -10.45
CA ASP A 145 2.36 18.15 -9.80
C ASP A 145 2.17 18.14 -8.28
N VAL A 146 2.57 17.03 -7.66
CA VAL A 146 2.41 16.83 -6.21
C VAL A 146 3.31 17.78 -5.42
N ASN A 147 4.44 18.22 -5.99
CA ASN A 147 5.35 19.15 -5.33
C ASN A 147 4.68 20.52 -5.09
N ILE A 148 3.78 20.94 -5.98
CA ILE A 148 2.99 22.17 -5.81
C ILE A 148 2.01 22.03 -4.64
N LEU A 149 1.38 20.85 -4.50
CA LEU A 149 0.43 20.60 -3.40
C LEU A 149 1.17 20.50 -2.06
N ALA A 150 2.30 19.81 -2.03
CA ALA A 150 3.10 19.60 -0.83
C ALA A 150 3.60 20.91 -0.18
N LYS A 151 3.85 21.94 -0.96
CA LYS A 151 4.26 23.28 -0.45
C LYS A 151 3.22 23.93 0.47
N LYS A 152 1.97 23.47 0.45
CA LYS A 152 0.86 24.04 1.23
C LYS A 152 0.77 23.49 2.66
N SER A 153 1.53 22.45 3.01
CA SER A 153 1.48 21.79 4.31
C SER A 153 2.88 21.34 4.77
N LYS A 154 3.03 21.11 6.09
CA LYS A 154 4.29 20.62 6.65
C LYS A 154 4.57 19.15 6.33
N PHE A 155 3.53 18.41 6.04
CA PHE A 155 3.56 17.02 5.62
C PHE A 155 2.57 16.84 4.48
N TYR A 156 2.94 16.09 3.47
CA TYR A 156 2.06 15.76 2.36
C TYR A 156 2.37 14.36 1.81
N THR A 157 1.34 13.59 1.59
CA THR A 157 1.43 12.31 0.88
C THR A 157 0.21 12.14 -0.02
N LEU A 158 0.44 11.85 -1.30
CA LEU A 158 -0.57 11.33 -2.20
C LEU A 158 -0.56 9.80 -2.09
N SER A 159 -1.57 9.24 -1.44
CA SER A 159 -1.65 7.80 -1.18
C SER A 159 -2.18 7.03 -2.39
N ASN A 160 -3.17 7.57 -3.07
CA ASN A 160 -3.83 6.91 -4.19
C ASN A 160 -4.42 7.94 -5.15
N TRP A 161 -4.66 7.53 -6.37
CA TRP A 161 -5.31 8.32 -7.40
C TRP A 161 -6.01 7.42 -8.42
N SER A 162 -7.03 7.95 -9.08
CA SER A 162 -7.78 7.23 -10.11
C SER A 162 -8.35 8.21 -11.12
N ILE A 163 -8.35 7.82 -12.39
CA ILE A 163 -8.91 8.59 -13.50
C ILE A 163 -10.33 8.12 -13.76
N SER A 164 -11.23 9.08 -14.00
CA SER A 164 -12.61 8.77 -14.40
C SER A 164 -12.64 8.01 -15.74
N PRO A 165 -13.68 7.22 -16.03
CA PRO A 165 -13.81 6.54 -17.32
C PRO A 165 -13.87 7.50 -18.52
N SER A 166 -14.32 8.74 -18.32
CA SER A 166 -14.30 9.83 -19.32
C SER A 166 -12.94 10.49 -19.53
N GLU A 167 -11.94 10.17 -18.68
CA GLU A 167 -10.57 10.69 -18.72
C GLU A 167 -10.44 12.21 -18.50
N ASP A 168 -11.50 12.86 -18.00
CA ASP A 168 -11.55 14.29 -17.71
C ASP A 168 -11.37 14.64 -16.23
N LEU A 169 -11.67 13.71 -15.32
CA LEU A 169 -11.52 13.88 -13.88
C LEU A 169 -10.43 12.97 -13.32
N MET A 170 -9.75 13.47 -12.29
CA MET A 170 -8.80 12.72 -11.48
C MET A 170 -9.23 12.80 -10.00
N ALA A 171 -9.59 11.67 -9.42
CA ALA A 171 -9.75 11.55 -7.98
C ALA A 171 -8.39 11.27 -7.34
N LEU A 172 -8.14 11.88 -6.19
CA LEU A 172 -6.90 11.69 -5.43
C LEU A 172 -7.17 11.62 -3.93
N ALA A 173 -6.36 10.83 -3.23
CA ALA A 173 -6.41 10.67 -1.78
C ALA A 173 -5.15 11.27 -1.17
N GLU A 174 -5.27 12.39 -0.47
CA GLU A 174 -4.15 13.09 0.15
C GLU A 174 -4.18 12.99 1.68
N ASP A 175 -3.01 12.89 2.31
CA ASP A 175 -2.83 13.05 3.76
C ASP A 175 -1.87 14.20 4.02
N THR A 176 -2.35 15.22 4.74
CA THR A 176 -1.58 16.38 5.16
C THR A 176 -1.21 16.33 6.65
N THR A 177 -1.51 15.22 7.31
CA THR A 177 -1.35 15.06 8.76
C THR A 177 -0.27 14.05 9.17
N GLY A 178 0.15 13.17 8.25
CA GLY A 178 1.05 12.05 8.54
C GLY A 178 0.37 10.91 9.33
N ARG A 179 -0.96 10.90 9.39
CA ARG A 179 -1.73 9.94 10.20
C ARG A 179 -2.55 8.96 9.37
N ARG A 180 -2.29 8.88 8.07
CA ARG A 180 -3.05 8.05 7.13
C ARG A 180 -4.56 8.35 7.15
N LYS A 181 -4.94 9.59 7.44
CA LYS A 181 -6.30 10.09 7.33
C LYS A 181 -6.44 10.81 6.01
N TYR A 182 -6.94 10.10 5.02
CA TYR A 182 -6.98 10.64 3.68
C TYR A 182 -8.24 11.45 3.44
N GLU A 183 -8.04 12.56 2.73
CA GLU A 183 -9.11 13.37 2.13
C GLU A 183 -9.13 13.08 0.63
N LEU A 184 -10.31 12.69 0.12
CA LEU A 184 -10.49 12.56 -1.33
C LEU A 184 -10.84 13.92 -1.90
N LYS A 185 -10.19 14.27 -3.00
CA LYS A 185 -10.44 15.45 -3.82
C LYS A 185 -10.54 15.05 -5.27
N ILE A 186 -11.25 15.86 -6.03
CA ILE A 186 -11.47 15.62 -7.46
C ILE A 186 -10.93 16.82 -8.22
N LYS A 187 -10.10 16.54 -9.21
CA LYS A 187 -9.52 17.53 -10.11
C LYS A 187 -10.11 17.37 -11.50
N ASP A 188 -10.63 18.45 -12.07
CA ASP A 188 -10.89 18.58 -13.49
C ASP A 188 -9.55 18.79 -14.21
N ILE A 189 -9.17 17.81 -15.05
CA ILE A 189 -7.88 17.80 -15.72
C ILE A 189 -7.83 18.89 -16.79
N GLY A 190 -8.91 19.05 -17.57
CA GLY A 190 -8.97 20.02 -18.67
C GLY A 190 -8.96 21.47 -18.19
N ALA A 191 -9.67 21.75 -17.08
CA ALA A 191 -9.70 23.08 -16.48
C ALA A 191 -8.51 23.35 -15.54
N ASP A 192 -7.71 22.33 -15.21
CA ASP A 192 -6.62 22.37 -14.22
C ASP A 192 -7.06 22.90 -12.86
N LYS A 193 -8.23 22.47 -12.38
CA LYS A 193 -8.86 22.96 -11.16
C LYS A 193 -9.42 21.82 -10.31
N PHE A 194 -9.36 21.98 -9.00
CA PHE A 194 -10.08 21.11 -8.07
C PHE A 194 -11.55 21.51 -8.05
N LEU A 195 -12.42 20.50 -8.05
CA LEU A 195 -13.84 20.66 -7.76
C LEU A 195 -14.05 20.95 -6.27
N SER A 196 -15.30 21.24 -5.88
CA SER A 196 -15.65 21.50 -4.49
C SER A 196 -15.73 20.23 -3.61
N ASP A 197 -15.62 19.08 -4.24
CA ASP A 197 -15.72 17.78 -3.57
C ASP A 197 -14.57 17.57 -2.59
N SER A 198 -14.92 17.21 -1.36
CA SER A 198 -14.00 16.97 -0.26
C SER A 198 -14.58 15.89 0.63
N VAL A 199 -14.02 14.69 0.56
CA VAL A 199 -14.48 13.53 1.34
C VAL A 199 -13.39 13.12 2.34
N LYS A 200 -13.66 13.29 3.62
CA LYS A 200 -12.69 13.15 4.70
C LYS A 200 -12.76 11.79 5.40
N ASN A 201 -11.70 11.47 6.13
CA ASN A 201 -11.56 10.27 6.95
C ASN A 201 -11.65 8.96 6.16
N THR A 202 -11.14 8.97 4.93
CA THR A 202 -11.16 7.80 4.06
C THR A 202 -9.92 6.94 4.23
N SER A 203 -9.97 5.71 3.69
CA SER A 203 -8.82 4.82 3.60
C SER A 203 -7.91 5.15 2.41
N GLY A 204 -8.39 5.97 1.47
CA GLY A 204 -7.74 6.24 0.20
C GLY A 204 -8.12 5.26 -0.92
N ALA A 205 -8.82 4.16 -0.62
CA ALA A 205 -9.39 3.28 -1.63
C ALA A 205 -10.55 3.97 -2.34
N MET A 206 -10.65 3.81 -3.66
CA MET A 206 -11.67 4.46 -4.47
C MET A 206 -11.99 3.68 -5.75
N ALA A 207 -13.22 3.82 -6.24
CA ALA A 207 -13.66 3.24 -7.50
C ALA A 207 -14.68 4.16 -8.20
N TRP A 208 -14.57 4.33 -9.51
CA TRP A 208 -15.49 5.11 -10.30
C TRP A 208 -16.67 4.29 -10.81
N SER A 209 -17.86 4.90 -10.86
CA SER A 209 -18.93 4.39 -11.74
C SER A 209 -18.55 4.59 -13.20
N LEU A 210 -19.10 3.77 -14.10
CA LEU A 210 -18.73 3.82 -15.51
C LEU A 210 -19.14 5.14 -16.19
N ASP A 211 -20.18 5.81 -15.70
CA ASP A 211 -20.64 7.14 -16.17
C ASP A 211 -19.83 8.29 -15.57
N GLY A 212 -18.88 8.00 -14.65
CA GLY A 212 -18.06 9.00 -13.96
C GLY A 212 -18.82 9.90 -12.98
N GLN A 213 -20.12 9.64 -12.72
CA GLN A 213 -20.93 10.49 -11.85
C GLN A 213 -20.80 10.13 -10.36
N TYR A 214 -20.32 8.94 -10.05
CA TYR A 214 -20.17 8.46 -8.68
C TYR A 214 -18.77 7.97 -8.42
N LEU A 215 -18.27 8.28 -7.22
CA LEU A 215 -17.04 7.74 -6.66
C LEU A 215 -17.38 6.93 -5.41
N PHE A 216 -16.99 5.66 -5.39
CA PHE A 216 -17.07 4.82 -4.21
C PHE A 216 -15.79 4.97 -3.41
N TYR A 217 -15.91 4.96 -2.09
CA TYR A 217 -14.78 5.10 -1.17
C TYR A 217 -15.02 4.36 0.13
N VAL A 218 -13.95 4.13 0.88
CA VAL A 218 -14.02 3.46 2.19
C VAL A 218 -13.76 4.45 3.31
N LEU A 219 -14.70 4.54 4.24
CA LEU A 219 -14.57 5.29 5.48
C LEU A 219 -13.82 4.45 6.52
N ARG A 220 -13.03 5.13 7.36
CA ARG A 220 -12.33 4.51 8.48
C ARG A 220 -13.03 4.80 9.81
N GLU A 221 -12.94 3.84 10.73
CA GLU A 221 -13.22 4.07 12.13
C GLU A 221 -12.26 5.16 12.67
N LYS A 222 -12.75 6.05 13.54
CA LYS A 222 -12.02 7.27 13.90
C LYS A 222 -10.81 7.04 14.80
N GLU A 223 -10.88 6.02 15.66
CA GLU A 223 -9.85 5.71 16.66
C GLU A 223 -8.89 4.65 16.18
N THR A 224 -9.40 3.52 15.73
CA THR A 224 -8.61 2.37 15.26
C THR A 224 -8.08 2.57 13.84
N LEU A 225 -8.71 3.44 13.06
CA LEU A 225 -8.47 3.66 11.62
C LEU A 225 -8.80 2.43 10.77
N LEU A 226 -9.58 1.48 11.29
CA LEU A 226 -10.04 0.31 10.55
C LEU A 226 -10.94 0.76 9.40
N PRO A 227 -10.66 0.38 8.14
CA PRO A 227 -11.56 0.62 7.02
C PRO A 227 -12.72 -0.38 7.07
N TYR A 228 -13.96 0.10 7.21
CA TYR A 228 -15.11 -0.77 7.50
C TYR A 228 -16.40 -0.41 6.77
N GLN A 229 -16.54 0.80 6.23
CA GLN A 229 -17.77 1.21 5.54
C GLN A 229 -17.46 1.68 4.12
N VAL A 230 -18.21 1.20 3.14
CA VAL A 230 -18.17 1.69 1.76
C VAL A 230 -19.32 2.65 1.53
N TYR A 231 -18.99 3.85 1.06
CA TYR A 231 -19.95 4.87 0.65
C TYR A 231 -19.88 5.14 -0.84
N ARG A 232 -20.98 5.64 -1.38
CA ARG A 232 -21.09 6.16 -2.73
C ARG A 232 -21.30 7.66 -2.69
N HIS A 233 -20.34 8.41 -3.21
CA HIS A 233 -20.37 9.87 -3.36
C HIS A 233 -20.81 10.24 -4.75
N LYS A 234 -21.76 11.17 -4.89
CA LYS A 234 -22.12 11.75 -6.18
C LYS A 234 -21.25 13.00 -6.41
N ILE A 235 -20.58 13.06 -7.56
CA ILE A 235 -19.72 14.18 -7.91
C ILE A 235 -20.48 15.49 -7.87
N GLY A 236 -19.94 16.49 -7.16
CA GLY A 236 -20.54 17.80 -6.92
C GLY A 236 -21.41 17.89 -5.67
N ASP A 237 -21.75 16.78 -5.02
CA ASP A 237 -22.55 16.79 -3.79
C ASP A 237 -21.65 16.96 -2.54
N LYS A 238 -22.25 17.20 -1.38
CA LYS A 238 -21.53 17.23 -0.10
C LYS A 238 -21.42 15.81 0.46
N GLN A 239 -20.32 15.49 1.16
CA GLN A 239 -20.11 14.20 1.84
C GLN A 239 -21.30 13.79 2.75
N SER A 240 -22.01 14.76 3.35
CA SER A 240 -23.17 14.47 4.20
C SER A 240 -24.38 13.88 3.46
N GLN A 241 -24.35 13.87 2.12
CA GLN A 241 -25.40 13.32 1.25
C GLN A 241 -25.02 11.93 0.71
N ASP A 242 -23.82 11.46 1.03
CA ASP A 242 -23.31 10.19 0.55
C ASP A 242 -24.13 9.03 1.10
N GLN A 243 -24.26 7.99 0.29
CA GLN A 243 -25.07 6.82 0.61
C GLN A 243 -24.16 5.67 1.07
N LEU A 244 -24.49 5.10 2.24
CA LEU A 244 -23.86 3.87 2.70
C LEU A 244 -24.24 2.72 1.77
N VAL A 245 -23.25 1.97 1.32
CA VAL A 245 -23.40 0.83 0.39
C VAL A 245 -23.13 -0.49 1.11
N TYR A 246 -22.12 -0.51 1.97
CA TYR A 246 -21.73 -1.69 2.73
C TYR A 246 -21.13 -1.31 4.07
N GLU A 247 -21.37 -2.11 5.09
CA GLU A 247 -20.75 -1.99 6.40
C GLU A 247 -20.29 -3.35 6.92
N GLU A 248 -19.00 -3.45 7.24
CA GLU A 248 -18.44 -4.60 7.95
C GLU A 248 -18.57 -4.37 9.46
N LYS A 249 -19.12 -5.36 10.15
CA LYS A 249 -19.35 -5.29 11.60
C LYS A 249 -18.33 -6.09 12.41
N ASP A 250 -17.61 -6.97 11.75
CA ASP A 250 -16.55 -7.76 12.34
C ASP A 250 -15.23 -6.97 12.22
N ASP A 251 -14.71 -6.50 13.35
CA ASP A 251 -13.51 -5.68 13.43
C ASP A 251 -12.19 -6.44 13.14
N THR A 252 -12.27 -7.73 12.86
CA THR A 252 -11.15 -8.54 12.37
C THR A 252 -10.98 -8.47 10.85
N PHE A 253 -11.93 -7.85 10.13
CA PHE A 253 -11.91 -7.71 8.69
C PHE A 253 -11.62 -6.28 8.24
N TYR A 254 -10.86 -6.17 7.18
CA TYR A 254 -10.56 -4.93 6.46
C TYR A 254 -11.37 -4.84 5.19
N VAL A 255 -11.89 -3.67 4.91
CA VAL A 255 -12.68 -3.39 3.70
C VAL A 255 -11.87 -2.52 2.74
N THR A 256 -11.89 -2.86 1.46
CA THR A 256 -11.38 -2.01 0.38
C THR A 256 -12.37 -1.93 -0.77
N VAL A 257 -12.18 -0.96 -1.67
CA VAL A 257 -12.98 -0.80 -2.88
C VAL A 257 -12.09 -0.48 -4.06
N GLY A 258 -12.39 -1.05 -5.22
CA GLY A 258 -11.68 -0.81 -6.47
C GLY A 258 -12.59 -1.02 -7.68
N ASN A 259 -12.10 -0.68 -8.86
CA ASN A 259 -12.71 -1.10 -10.10
C ASN A 259 -12.10 -2.42 -10.54
N SER A 260 -12.92 -3.33 -11.04
CA SER A 260 -12.41 -4.49 -11.76
C SER A 260 -11.60 -4.02 -12.97
N ARG A 261 -10.67 -4.85 -13.41
CA ARG A 261 -9.77 -4.48 -14.52
C ARG A 261 -10.50 -4.13 -15.81
N SER A 262 -11.64 -4.76 -16.06
CA SER A 262 -12.49 -4.43 -17.20
C SER A 262 -13.31 -3.14 -17.03
N MET A 263 -13.31 -2.54 -15.86
CA MET A 263 -14.20 -1.45 -15.45
C MET A 263 -15.68 -1.80 -15.41
N LYS A 264 -16.01 -3.11 -15.51
CA LYS A 264 -17.40 -3.58 -15.52
C LYS A 264 -18.01 -3.56 -14.11
N TYR A 265 -17.20 -3.84 -13.10
CA TYR A 265 -17.64 -3.91 -11.73
C TYR A 265 -16.89 -2.91 -10.83
N ILE A 266 -17.59 -2.46 -9.81
CA ILE A 266 -17.02 -1.91 -8.60
C ILE A 266 -16.92 -3.10 -7.64
N GLU A 267 -15.71 -3.38 -7.16
CA GLU A 267 -15.40 -4.51 -6.30
C GLU A 267 -15.24 -4.02 -4.87
N ILE A 268 -15.96 -4.63 -3.95
CA ILE A 268 -15.79 -4.43 -2.51
C ILE A 268 -15.15 -5.71 -1.98
N ASP A 269 -13.87 -5.60 -1.58
CA ASP A 269 -13.14 -6.72 -1.02
C ASP A 269 -13.05 -6.59 0.50
N ILE A 270 -13.41 -7.66 1.16
CA ILE A 270 -13.41 -7.80 2.61
C ILE A 270 -12.46 -8.95 2.96
N SER A 271 -11.47 -8.70 3.80
CA SER A 271 -10.46 -9.71 4.10
C SER A 271 -9.94 -9.64 5.53
N SER A 272 -9.69 -10.80 6.09
CA SER A 272 -8.90 -11.03 7.30
C SER A 272 -7.59 -11.75 6.95
N THR A 273 -6.89 -12.23 7.95
CA THR A 273 -5.67 -13.04 7.73
C THR A 273 -5.97 -14.38 7.04
N THR A 274 -7.14 -14.97 7.30
CA THR A 274 -7.45 -16.34 6.87
C THR A 274 -8.68 -16.44 5.98
N SER A 275 -9.50 -15.39 5.88
CA SER A 275 -10.77 -15.43 5.16
C SER A 275 -10.98 -14.19 4.31
N SER A 276 -11.66 -14.35 3.19
CA SER A 276 -12.02 -13.23 2.31
C SER A 276 -13.44 -13.33 1.78
N GLU A 277 -13.98 -12.20 1.34
CA GLU A 277 -15.28 -12.07 0.70
C GLU A 277 -15.21 -10.93 -0.34
N THR A 278 -15.88 -11.09 -1.47
CA THR A 278 -15.97 -10.06 -2.50
C THR A 278 -17.42 -9.83 -2.90
N LEU A 279 -17.82 -8.54 -2.94
CA LEU A 279 -19.09 -8.11 -3.49
C LEU A 279 -18.86 -7.30 -4.76
N LEU A 280 -19.74 -7.44 -5.73
CA LEU A 280 -19.67 -6.78 -7.03
C LEU A 280 -20.89 -5.89 -7.25
N ILE A 281 -20.66 -4.65 -7.71
CA ILE A 281 -21.70 -3.73 -8.16
C ILE A 281 -21.49 -3.48 -9.65
N ASP A 282 -22.53 -3.54 -10.46
CA ASP A 282 -22.44 -3.16 -11.87
C ASP A 282 -22.07 -1.68 -11.99
N ALA A 283 -20.89 -1.38 -12.55
CA ALA A 283 -20.40 -0.03 -12.69
C ALA A 283 -21.28 0.85 -13.63
N LYS A 284 -22.11 0.24 -14.48
CA LYS A 284 -23.14 0.93 -15.27
C LYS A 284 -24.37 1.29 -14.46
N ASN A 285 -24.64 0.53 -13.39
CA ASN A 285 -25.75 0.79 -12.50
C ASN A 285 -25.25 0.95 -11.05
N PRO A 286 -24.54 2.06 -10.74
CA PRO A 286 -23.86 2.26 -9.48
C PRO A 286 -24.80 2.32 -8.26
N LYS A 287 -26.11 2.35 -8.48
CA LYS A 287 -27.13 2.34 -7.43
C LYS A 287 -27.70 0.96 -7.15
N SER A 288 -27.30 -0.06 -7.90
CA SER A 288 -27.72 -1.44 -7.62
C SER A 288 -27.12 -1.95 -6.30
N GLU A 289 -27.83 -2.91 -5.70
CA GLU A 289 -27.32 -3.61 -4.52
C GLU A 289 -26.05 -4.41 -4.86
N PRO A 290 -25.09 -4.49 -3.94
CA PRO A 290 -23.91 -5.33 -4.11
C PRO A 290 -24.29 -6.81 -4.21
N ILE A 291 -23.72 -7.50 -5.17
CA ILE A 291 -23.90 -8.95 -5.37
C ILE A 291 -22.71 -9.68 -4.78
N LYS A 292 -22.94 -10.52 -3.78
CA LYS A 292 -21.90 -11.35 -3.18
C LYS A 292 -21.49 -12.45 -4.16
N VAL A 293 -20.16 -12.63 -4.34
CA VAL A 293 -19.62 -13.68 -5.21
C VAL A 293 -19.91 -15.06 -4.62
N PHE A 294 -19.59 -15.26 -3.34
CA PHE A 294 -20.09 -16.37 -2.49
C PHE A 294 -19.90 -16.02 -1.01
N GLU A 295 -20.56 -16.78 -0.14
CA GLU A 295 -20.53 -16.55 1.30
C GLU A 295 -19.13 -16.76 1.89
N ARG A 296 -18.80 -15.95 2.89
CA ARG A 296 -17.56 -16.06 3.66
C ARG A 296 -17.48 -17.41 4.36
N GLU A 297 -16.31 -18.01 4.31
CA GLU A 297 -16.02 -19.27 5.00
C GLU A 297 -14.70 -19.12 5.76
N ASP A 298 -14.60 -19.78 6.91
CA ASP A 298 -13.35 -19.81 7.67
C ASP A 298 -12.24 -20.48 6.85
N ASP A 299 -11.03 -19.95 6.98
CA ASP A 299 -9.82 -20.43 6.29
C ASP A 299 -9.92 -20.45 4.75
N HIS A 300 -10.88 -19.70 4.18
CA HIS A 300 -11.08 -19.61 2.75
C HIS A 300 -10.64 -18.23 2.23
N LEU A 301 -9.49 -18.22 1.58
CA LEU A 301 -8.93 -17.04 0.90
C LEU A 301 -9.23 -17.13 -0.60
N TYR A 302 -9.69 -16.02 -1.16
CA TYR A 302 -9.86 -15.89 -2.60
C TYR A 302 -9.77 -14.43 -3.05
N SER A 303 -9.46 -14.26 -4.33
CA SER A 303 -9.61 -13.01 -5.06
C SER A 303 -10.32 -13.25 -6.38
N VAL A 304 -11.00 -12.22 -6.87
CA VAL A 304 -11.84 -12.28 -8.07
C VAL A 304 -11.34 -11.27 -9.09
N GLU A 305 -11.38 -11.64 -10.34
CA GLU A 305 -11.28 -10.75 -11.50
C GLU A 305 -12.32 -11.13 -12.51
N ASP A 306 -12.85 -10.18 -13.23
CA ASP A 306 -13.75 -10.48 -14.34
C ASP A 306 -13.00 -10.50 -15.68
N ASP A 307 -13.41 -11.43 -16.54
CA ASP A 307 -12.92 -11.54 -17.90
C ASP A 307 -14.13 -11.69 -18.85
N THR A 308 -14.54 -10.59 -19.46
CA THR A 308 -15.65 -10.50 -20.41
C THR A 308 -16.98 -11.01 -19.86
N ASN A 309 -17.19 -12.34 -19.81
CA ASN A 309 -18.45 -12.98 -19.42
C ASN A 309 -18.29 -13.97 -18.26
N ARG A 310 -17.12 -14.10 -17.69
CA ARG A 310 -16.82 -15.04 -16.61
C ARG A 310 -16.08 -14.33 -15.49
N LEU A 311 -16.13 -14.92 -14.31
CA LEU A 311 -15.27 -14.59 -13.19
C LEU A 311 -14.12 -15.59 -13.15
N LEU A 312 -12.93 -15.09 -12.94
CA LEU A 312 -11.74 -15.85 -12.60
C LEU A 312 -11.51 -15.71 -11.10
N ILE A 313 -11.35 -16.80 -10.39
CA ILE A 313 -11.20 -16.81 -8.94
C ILE A 313 -9.93 -17.57 -8.58
N LEU A 314 -8.99 -16.87 -8.00
CA LEU A 314 -7.84 -17.48 -7.34
C LEU A 314 -8.26 -17.88 -5.93
N THR A 315 -8.14 -19.16 -5.57
CA THR A 315 -8.68 -19.66 -4.31
C THR A 315 -7.82 -20.74 -3.69
N ASN A 316 -7.76 -20.76 -2.35
CA ASN A 316 -7.14 -21.83 -1.59
C ASN A 316 -8.13 -22.98 -1.28
N TRP A 317 -9.39 -22.91 -1.76
CA TRP A 317 -10.36 -23.96 -1.52
C TRP A 317 -9.88 -25.31 -2.06
N ARG A 318 -9.63 -26.30 -1.18
CA ARG A 318 -9.01 -27.59 -1.48
C ARG A 318 -7.68 -27.47 -2.23
N ALA A 319 -6.93 -26.39 -1.99
CA ALA A 319 -5.72 -26.05 -2.73
C ALA A 319 -4.78 -25.24 -1.85
N LYS A 320 -3.95 -25.89 -1.06
CA LYS A 320 -3.01 -25.24 -0.10
C LYS A 320 -2.18 -24.13 -0.75
N ASN A 321 -1.69 -24.35 -1.98
CA ASN A 321 -0.89 -23.40 -2.74
C ASN A 321 -1.73 -22.66 -3.80
N PHE A 322 -3.02 -22.53 -3.58
CA PHE A 322 -4.00 -21.91 -4.46
C PHE A 322 -4.17 -22.64 -5.81
N ARG A 323 -5.24 -22.32 -6.47
CA ARG A 323 -5.58 -22.69 -7.84
C ARG A 323 -6.43 -21.60 -8.48
N LEU A 324 -6.47 -21.54 -9.80
CA LEU A 324 -7.32 -20.63 -10.55
C LEU A 324 -8.50 -21.39 -11.13
N ILE A 325 -9.71 -20.88 -10.88
CA ILE A 325 -10.95 -21.42 -11.44
C ILE A 325 -11.70 -20.36 -12.24
N GLU A 326 -12.58 -20.80 -13.12
CA GLU A 326 -13.56 -19.96 -13.79
C GLU A 326 -14.99 -20.33 -13.42
N THR A 327 -15.87 -19.32 -13.38
CA THR A 327 -17.31 -19.48 -13.20
C THR A 327 -18.06 -18.26 -13.78
N SER A 328 -19.38 -18.28 -13.82
CA SER A 328 -20.19 -17.07 -14.07
C SER A 328 -20.68 -16.49 -12.75
N LEU A 329 -20.95 -15.18 -12.69
CA LEU A 329 -21.47 -14.52 -11.49
C LEU A 329 -22.73 -15.21 -10.97
N SER A 330 -23.66 -15.59 -11.83
CA SER A 330 -24.90 -16.27 -11.43
C SER A 330 -24.70 -17.68 -10.85
N LYS A 331 -23.52 -18.26 -11.01
CA LYS A 331 -23.16 -19.60 -10.52
C LYS A 331 -22.01 -19.57 -9.51
N SER A 332 -21.44 -18.41 -9.21
CA SER A 332 -20.24 -18.29 -8.39
C SER A 332 -20.41 -18.91 -6.99
N SER A 333 -21.57 -18.75 -6.38
CA SER A 333 -21.89 -19.35 -5.08
C SER A 333 -21.96 -20.90 -5.06
N LYS A 334 -21.99 -21.54 -6.25
CA LYS A 334 -22.07 -22.99 -6.37
C LYS A 334 -20.73 -23.58 -6.77
N LYS A 335 -19.90 -23.96 -5.79
CA LYS A 335 -18.55 -24.52 -6.01
C LYS A 335 -18.52 -25.73 -6.98
N ALA A 336 -19.61 -26.48 -7.08
CA ALA A 336 -19.74 -27.57 -8.04
C ALA A 336 -19.78 -27.09 -9.52
N SER A 337 -20.04 -25.82 -9.77
CA SER A 337 -20.03 -25.19 -11.10
C SER A 337 -18.66 -24.59 -11.48
N TRP A 338 -17.70 -24.62 -10.58
CA TRP A 338 -16.38 -24.08 -10.81
C TRP A 338 -15.59 -24.98 -11.74
N LYS A 339 -15.01 -24.39 -12.77
CA LYS A 339 -14.16 -25.09 -13.71
C LYS A 339 -12.71 -24.69 -13.47
N GLU A 340 -11.87 -25.67 -13.24
CA GLU A 340 -10.44 -25.45 -13.00
C GLU A 340 -9.74 -25.00 -14.28
N LEU A 341 -8.97 -23.88 -14.18
CA LEU A 341 -8.11 -23.37 -15.24
C LEU A 341 -6.64 -23.69 -14.98
N VAL A 342 -6.20 -23.46 -13.73
CA VAL A 342 -4.84 -23.79 -13.27
C VAL A 342 -4.99 -24.64 -12.02
N PRO A 343 -4.58 -25.91 -12.08
CA PRO A 343 -4.72 -26.82 -10.95
C PRO A 343 -3.77 -26.45 -9.82
N HIS A 344 -4.10 -26.91 -8.62
CA HIS A 344 -3.21 -26.90 -7.49
C HIS A 344 -1.92 -27.69 -7.76
N ARG A 345 -0.78 -27.16 -7.28
CA ARG A 345 0.51 -27.83 -7.32
C ARG A 345 1.16 -27.76 -5.92
N ASP A 346 1.71 -28.88 -5.46
CA ASP A 346 2.29 -28.95 -4.11
C ASP A 346 3.59 -28.19 -3.97
N ASP A 347 4.32 -28.01 -5.05
CA ASP A 347 5.65 -27.39 -5.13
C ASP A 347 5.66 -25.95 -5.68
N VAL A 348 4.49 -25.46 -6.14
CA VAL A 348 4.34 -24.10 -6.70
C VAL A 348 3.19 -23.38 -6.03
N LEU A 349 3.49 -22.23 -5.44
CA LEU A 349 2.48 -21.32 -4.90
C LEU A 349 2.00 -20.36 -6.01
N LEU A 350 0.74 -20.42 -6.38
CA LEU A 350 0.09 -19.46 -7.25
C LEU A 350 -0.27 -18.21 -6.43
N GLN A 351 0.50 -17.12 -6.60
CA GLN A 351 0.40 -15.93 -5.74
C GLN A 351 -0.67 -14.94 -6.22
N SER A 352 -0.74 -14.71 -7.53
CA SER A 352 -1.71 -13.80 -8.14
C SER A 352 -1.82 -14.05 -9.64
N PHE A 353 -2.78 -13.41 -10.26
CA PHE A 353 -2.95 -13.44 -11.70
C PHE A 353 -3.43 -12.08 -12.21
N LEU A 354 -3.23 -11.81 -13.50
CA LEU A 354 -3.73 -10.63 -14.20
C LEU A 354 -4.40 -11.08 -15.50
N THR A 355 -5.54 -10.48 -15.80
CA THR A 355 -6.26 -10.73 -17.06
C THR A 355 -5.89 -9.68 -18.11
N TYR A 356 -5.72 -10.12 -19.34
CA TYR A 356 -5.55 -9.30 -20.53
C TYR A 356 -6.49 -9.83 -21.62
N PRO A 357 -6.80 -9.05 -22.67
CA PRO A 357 -7.77 -9.49 -23.69
C PRO A 357 -7.49 -10.82 -24.35
N SER A 358 -6.23 -11.24 -24.44
CA SER A 358 -5.81 -12.50 -25.08
C SER A 358 -5.06 -13.45 -24.15
N ASN A 359 -4.72 -13.04 -22.94
CA ASN A 359 -3.82 -13.80 -22.08
C ASN A 359 -4.20 -13.65 -20.60
N ILE A 360 -3.87 -14.64 -19.81
CA ILE A 360 -3.81 -14.58 -18.36
C ILE A 360 -2.34 -14.68 -17.98
N VAL A 361 -1.84 -13.73 -17.18
CA VAL A 361 -0.48 -13.74 -16.65
C VAL A 361 -0.56 -14.24 -15.22
N LEU A 362 0.24 -15.23 -14.88
CA LEU A 362 0.32 -15.80 -13.54
C LEU A 362 1.60 -15.35 -12.86
N LEU A 363 1.51 -14.98 -11.59
CA LEU A 363 2.65 -14.80 -10.72
C LEU A 363 2.73 -15.99 -9.78
N GLU A 364 3.79 -16.74 -9.90
CA GLU A 364 4.03 -17.98 -9.16
C GLU A 364 5.28 -17.88 -8.29
N ARG A 365 5.37 -18.75 -7.30
CA ARG A 365 6.61 -18.93 -6.52
C ARG A 365 6.98 -20.40 -6.51
N GLU A 366 8.13 -20.70 -7.12
CA GLU A 366 8.73 -22.02 -7.14
C GLU A 366 10.13 -21.97 -6.53
N ARG A 367 10.47 -22.90 -5.66
CA ARG A 367 11.80 -22.98 -4.99
C ARG A 367 12.25 -21.65 -4.36
N GLY A 368 11.31 -20.88 -3.80
CA GLY A 368 11.56 -19.60 -3.18
C GLY A 368 11.67 -18.40 -4.14
N LEU A 369 11.71 -18.61 -5.46
CA LEU A 369 11.83 -17.56 -6.48
C LEU A 369 10.48 -17.26 -7.12
N ARG A 370 10.26 -15.98 -7.46
CA ARG A 370 9.09 -15.56 -8.24
C ARG A 370 9.30 -15.89 -9.72
N GLN A 371 8.22 -16.39 -10.36
CA GLN A 371 8.15 -16.73 -11.78
C GLN A 371 6.93 -16.03 -12.39
N ILE A 372 7.01 -15.68 -13.68
CA ILE A 372 5.91 -15.12 -14.48
C ILE A 372 5.71 -16.00 -15.71
#